data_3896a2eaab1626626232b0e4b9be7cfd
#
_entry.id   3896a2eaab1626626232b0e4b9be7cfd
#
_cell.length_a   1.000
_cell.length_b   1.000
_cell.length_c   1.000
_cell.angle_alpha   90.00
_cell.angle_beta   90.00
_cell.angle_gamma   90.00
#
_symmetry.space_group_name_H-M   'P 1'
#
loop_
_entity.id
_entity.type
_entity.pdbx_description
1 polymer ?
#
loop_
_entity_poly.entity_id
_entity_poly.type
_entity_poly.pdbx_seq_one_letter_code
_entity_poly.pdbx_strand_id
1 'polypeptide(L)'
;MNKLSAVVLMLVACRTAAAVIEPTAPNAVDHVHGRAPLQLAIFSSHVEDIARQKGVSFAEAAAKVRTAGISGITVMDGLAADRIAAARNAGLAVACVVGWPEFEKGYDEAKCEALVSLAVSNGCHQVMLVPGFYPSAAEDAALFDVIVRRTRRFAAMAATRGVETLVEDFDDERSPTCGIRRTKAFLEAAPSVGFVYDTGNFNSPGERAESGLELLPRARHFHLKDRPAGDCRGSCAVGSGVVPIARIVSAARDAGYGGWFTIEHFGATNMLECVKASAAFLRAL
;
A
#
# COMPACT_ATOMS: atom_id res chain seq x y z
N MET A 1 -66.74 18.20 8.16
CA MET A 1 -66.46 19.14 7.06
C MET A 1 -64.92 19.27 6.95
N ASN A 2 -64.36 18.53 5.99
CA ASN A 2 -62.93 18.38 5.79
C ASN A 2 -62.39 19.56 5.00
N LYS A 3 -61.25 20.10 5.45
CA LYS A 3 -60.41 20.99 4.62
C LYS A 3 -59.15 20.23 4.29
N LEU A 4 -59.02 19.76 3.04
CA LEU A 4 -57.80 19.34 2.41
C LEU A 4 -56.96 20.57 2.12
N SER A 5 -55.74 20.60 2.64
CA SER A 5 -54.68 21.54 2.20
C SER A 5 -53.79 20.84 1.17
N ALA A 6 -53.78 21.38 -0.03
CA ALA A 6 -52.92 20.96 -1.11
C ALA A 6 -51.50 21.52 -0.87
N VAL A 7 -50.51 20.64 -0.79
CA VAL A 7 -49.07 21.00 -0.83
C VAL A 7 -48.65 20.97 -2.29
N VAL A 8 -48.32 22.12 -2.84
CA VAL A 8 -47.76 22.29 -4.16
C VAL A 8 -46.26 21.96 -4.07
N LEU A 9 -45.85 20.87 -4.68
CA LEU A 9 -44.45 20.47 -4.80
C LEU A 9 -43.84 21.23 -5.99
N MET A 10 -42.98 22.23 -5.69
CA MET A 10 -42.22 22.97 -6.69
C MET A 10 -40.95 22.21 -7.01
N LEU A 11 -40.94 21.46 -8.12
CA LEU A 11 -39.74 20.82 -8.68
C LEU A 11 -38.88 21.89 -9.34
N VAL A 12 -37.80 22.31 -8.64
CA VAL A 12 -36.73 23.09 -9.26
C VAL A 12 -35.80 22.13 -9.98
N ALA A 13 -35.89 22.07 -11.29
CA ALA A 13 -34.99 21.36 -12.16
C ALA A 13 -33.65 22.11 -12.23
N CYS A 14 -32.69 21.72 -11.42
CA CYS A 14 -31.29 22.18 -11.56
C CYS A 14 -30.67 21.45 -12.75
N ARG A 15 -30.64 22.08 -13.91
CA ARG A 15 -29.82 21.63 -15.06
C ARG A 15 -28.37 22.04 -14.79
N THR A 16 -27.58 21.16 -14.20
CA THR A 16 -26.14 21.25 -14.24
C THR A 16 -25.66 20.78 -15.62
N ALA A 17 -25.14 21.71 -16.40
CA ALA A 17 -24.42 21.38 -17.62
C ALA A 17 -23.20 20.53 -17.24
N ALA A 18 -23.24 19.24 -17.56
CA ALA A 18 -22.06 18.39 -17.50
C ALA A 18 -21.11 18.88 -18.61
N ALA A 19 -20.03 19.52 -18.22
CA ALA A 19 -18.91 19.75 -19.12
C ALA A 19 -18.36 18.38 -19.51
N VAL A 20 -18.46 18.03 -20.79
CA VAL A 20 -17.82 16.86 -21.37
C VAL A 20 -16.31 17.16 -21.33
N ILE A 21 -15.62 16.56 -20.34
CA ILE A 21 -14.17 16.54 -20.33
C ILE A 21 -13.77 15.50 -21.37
N GLU A 22 -13.30 15.97 -22.53
CA GLU A 22 -12.66 15.08 -23.49
C GLU A 22 -11.51 14.36 -22.80
N PRO A 23 -11.33 13.03 -23.02
CA PRO A 23 -10.18 12.32 -22.49
C PRO A 23 -8.93 12.94 -23.09
N THR A 24 -8.13 13.62 -22.29
CA THR A 24 -6.79 14.04 -22.67
C THR A 24 -6.02 12.78 -23.03
N ALA A 25 -5.48 12.75 -24.25
CA ALA A 25 -4.60 11.69 -24.72
C ALA A 25 -3.52 11.43 -23.65
N PRO A 26 -3.12 10.16 -23.39
CA PRO A 26 -2.07 9.86 -22.44
C PRO A 26 -0.84 10.66 -22.87
N ASN A 27 -0.33 11.52 -21.97
CA ASN A 27 0.91 12.24 -22.18
C ASN A 27 1.96 11.23 -22.62
N ALA A 28 2.52 11.44 -23.80
CA ALA A 28 3.64 10.67 -24.31
C ALA A 28 4.77 10.78 -23.26
N VAL A 29 4.98 9.70 -22.51
CA VAL A 29 6.13 9.58 -21.61
C VAL A 29 7.31 9.35 -22.54
N ASP A 30 8.21 10.32 -22.62
CA ASP A 30 9.48 10.15 -23.31
C ASP A 30 10.17 8.91 -22.72
N HIS A 31 10.28 7.85 -23.52
CA HIS A 31 10.95 6.62 -23.15
C HIS A 31 12.43 6.94 -22.92
N VAL A 32 12.81 7.16 -21.67
CA VAL A 32 14.21 7.29 -21.27
C VAL A 32 14.86 5.92 -21.40
N HIS A 33 15.48 5.67 -22.54
CA HIS A 33 16.28 4.48 -22.81
C HIS A 33 17.43 4.43 -21.78
N GLY A 34 17.46 3.37 -20.94
CA GLY A 34 18.59 3.09 -20.05
C GLY A 34 18.30 2.96 -18.55
N ARG A 35 17.04 3.12 -18.11
CA ARG A 35 16.72 2.91 -16.67
C ARG A 35 16.61 1.41 -16.34
N ALA A 36 17.15 1.01 -15.17
CA ALA A 36 16.99 -0.36 -14.68
C ALA A 36 15.51 -0.75 -14.53
N PRO A 37 15.13 -2.01 -14.79
CA PRO A 37 13.77 -2.50 -14.59
C PRO A 37 13.31 -2.28 -13.16
N LEU A 38 12.00 -2.02 -12.96
CA LEU A 38 11.41 -1.90 -11.63
C LEU A 38 11.48 -3.25 -10.88
N GLN A 39 11.82 -3.19 -9.60
CA GLN A 39 11.71 -4.35 -8.71
C GLN A 39 10.25 -4.47 -8.25
N LEU A 40 9.50 -5.39 -8.85
CA LEU A 40 8.09 -5.58 -8.58
C LEU A 40 7.86 -6.69 -7.57
N ALA A 41 7.06 -6.40 -6.55
CA ALA A 41 6.59 -7.37 -5.56
C ALA A 41 5.05 -7.42 -5.53
N ILE A 42 4.52 -8.41 -4.82
CA ILE A 42 3.08 -8.60 -4.60
C ILE A 42 2.85 -9.06 -3.16
N PHE A 43 1.70 -8.74 -2.58
CA PHE A 43 1.30 -9.28 -1.28
C PHE A 43 1.08 -10.79 -1.31
N SER A 44 1.48 -11.48 -0.25
CA SER A 44 1.26 -12.93 -0.10
C SER A 44 -0.22 -13.32 -0.13
N SER A 45 -1.09 -12.45 0.39
CA SER A 45 -2.55 -12.62 0.31
C SER A 45 -3.08 -12.65 -1.13
N HIS A 46 -2.48 -11.91 -2.04
CA HIS A 46 -2.86 -11.96 -3.46
C HIS A 46 -2.43 -13.27 -4.12
N VAL A 47 -1.30 -13.85 -3.69
CA VAL A 47 -0.90 -15.20 -4.14
C VAL A 47 -1.89 -16.25 -3.61
N GLU A 48 -2.37 -16.11 -2.37
CA GLU A 48 -3.43 -16.94 -1.79
C GLU A 48 -4.74 -16.81 -2.57
N ASP A 49 -5.12 -15.58 -2.95
CA ASP A 49 -6.29 -15.33 -3.78
C ASP A 49 -6.18 -15.99 -5.15
N ILE A 50 -5.02 -15.91 -5.81
CA ILE A 50 -4.76 -16.61 -7.08
C ILE A 50 -4.91 -18.11 -6.89
N ALA A 51 -4.30 -18.68 -5.85
CA ALA A 51 -4.38 -20.11 -5.55
C ALA A 51 -5.83 -20.55 -5.39
N ARG A 52 -6.60 -19.84 -4.59
CA ARG A 52 -8.02 -20.08 -4.33
C ARG A 52 -8.87 -19.93 -5.60
N GLN A 53 -8.69 -18.82 -6.36
CA GLN A 53 -9.49 -18.53 -7.57
C GLN A 53 -9.20 -19.49 -8.72
N LYS A 54 -7.98 -20.00 -8.83
CA LYS A 54 -7.57 -20.93 -9.90
C LYS A 54 -7.66 -22.40 -9.48
N GLY A 55 -7.95 -22.71 -8.21
CA GLY A 55 -7.98 -24.09 -7.70
C GLY A 55 -6.61 -24.76 -7.75
N VAL A 56 -5.53 -24.03 -7.51
CA VAL A 56 -4.15 -24.52 -7.55
C VAL A 56 -3.46 -24.36 -6.18
N SER A 57 -2.32 -25.02 -6.01
CA SER A 57 -1.50 -24.83 -4.81
C SER A 57 -0.91 -23.41 -4.74
N PHE A 58 -0.50 -22.99 -3.54
CA PHE A 58 0.21 -21.72 -3.35
C PHE A 58 1.52 -21.66 -4.17
N ALA A 59 2.23 -22.79 -4.26
CA ALA A 59 3.47 -22.89 -5.05
C ALA A 59 3.22 -22.64 -6.55
N GLU A 60 2.15 -23.24 -7.11
CA GLU A 60 1.77 -23.01 -8.51
C GLU A 60 1.30 -21.55 -8.74
N ALA A 61 0.58 -20.96 -7.77
CA ALA A 61 0.19 -19.57 -7.84
C ALA A 61 1.42 -18.64 -7.82
N ALA A 62 2.39 -18.90 -6.94
CA ALA A 62 3.65 -18.16 -6.87
C ALA A 62 4.44 -18.27 -8.18
N ALA A 63 4.50 -19.47 -8.80
CA ALA A 63 5.14 -19.63 -10.10
C ALA A 63 4.43 -18.84 -11.21
N LYS A 64 3.09 -18.76 -11.21
CA LYS A 64 2.32 -17.91 -12.14
C LYS A 64 2.61 -16.42 -11.94
N VAL A 65 2.74 -15.96 -10.69
CA VAL A 65 3.14 -14.60 -10.34
C VAL A 65 4.55 -14.30 -10.85
N ARG A 66 5.49 -15.23 -10.65
CA ARG A 66 6.86 -15.08 -11.18
C ARG A 66 6.87 -14.98 -12.70
N THR A 67 6.09 -15.80 -13.39
CA THR A 67 5.94 -15.77 -14.87
C THR A 67 5.31 -14.44 -15.33
N ALA A 68 4.45 -13.83 -14.52
CA ALA A 68 3.91 -12.49 -14.82
C ALA A 68 4.96 -11.36 -14.68
N GLY A 69 6.21 -11.68 -14.27
CA GLY A 69 7.32 -10.73 -14.18
C GLY A 69 7.45 -10.06 -12.81
N ILE A 70 6.80 -10.59 -11.79
CA ILE A 70 6.99 -10.20 -10.39
C ILE A 70 8.20 -10.95 -9.84
N SER A 71 9.07 -10.28 -9.10
CA SER A 71 10.30 -10.87 -8.54
C SER A 71 10.35 -10.85 -7.01
N GLY A 72 9.36 -10.24 -6.36
CA GLY A 72 9.29 -10.15 -4.89
C GLY A 72 7.92 -10.52 -4.34
N ILE A 73 7.92 -10.83 -3.04
CA ILE A 73 6.70 -11.06 -2.25
C ILE A 73 6.76 -10.25 -0.96
N THR A 74 5.70 -9.50 -0.67
CA THR A 74 5.49 -8.85 0.63
C THR A 74 4.71 -9.83 1.52
N VAL A 75 5.37 -10.29 2.57
CA VAL A 75 4.86 -11.35 3.44
C VAL A 75 4.01 -10.73 4.55
N MET A 76 2.74 -11.13 4.61
CA MET A 76 1.85 -10.76 5.70
C MET A 76 2.16 -11.57 6.95
N ASP A 77 2.06 -10.96 8.12
CA ASP A 77 2.15 -11.64 9.42
C ASP A 77 1.19 -12.84 9.47
N GLY A 78 1.68 -13.98 9.95
CA GLY A 78 0.92 -15.22 10.01
C GLY A 78 0.99 -16.10 8.77
N LEU A 79 1.65 -15.69 7.68
CA LEU A 79 1.87 -16.60 6.55
C LEU A 79 2.74 -17.79 6.98
N ALA A 80 2.26 -19.01 6.71
CA ALA A 80 2.96 -20.24 7.07
C ALA A 80 4.34 -20.34 6.41
N ALA A 81 5.32 -20.87 7.14
CA ALA A 81 6.73 -20.93 6.70
C ALA A 81 6.92 -21.76 5.41
N ASP A 82 6.15 -22.81 5.22
CA ASP A 82 6.15 -23.63 3.99
C ASP A 82 5.71 -22.84 2.76
N ARG A 83 4.76 -21.90 2.91
CA ARG A 83 4.33 -20.98 1.84
C ARG A 83 5.40 -19.95 1.51
N ILE A 84 6.10 -19.42 2.52
CA ILE A 84 7.23 -18.52 2.28
C ILE A 84 8.34 -19.28 1.52
N ALA A 85 8.64 -20.51 1.93
CA ALA A 85 9.59 -21.37 1.22
C ALA A 85 9.14 -21.64 -0.22
N ALA A 86 7.86 -21.92 -0.45
CA ALA A 86 7.29 -22.14 -1.79
C ALA A 86 7.42 -20.89 -2.67
N ALA A 87 7.17 -19.69 -2.15
CA ALA A 87 7.37 -18.44 -2.87
C ALA A 87 8.84 -18.25 -3.27
N ARG A 88 9.77 -18.48 -2.34
CA ARG A 88 11.22 -18.40 -2.60
C ARG A 88 11.69 -19.42 -3.63
N ASN A 89 11.19 -20.64 -3.55
CA ASN A 89 11.47 -21.70 -4.53
C ASN A 89 10.93 -21.36 -5.93
N ALA A 90 9.84 -20.58 -6.00
CA ALA A 90 9.33 -20.03 -7.26
C ALA A 90 10.16 -18.84 -7.78
N GLY A 91 11.18 -18.39 -7.06
CA GLY A 91 12.06 -17.26 -7.44
C GLY A 91 11.52 -15.89 -7.02
N LEU A 92 10.67 -15.81 -5.98
CA LEU A 92 10.23 -14.57 -5.37
C LEU A 92 11.08 -14.26 -4.13
N ALA A 93 11.81 -13.15 -4.14
CA ALA A 93 12.52 -12.66 -2.96
C ALA A 93 11.52 -12.08 -1.94
N VAL A 94 11.79 -12.20 -0.64
CA VAL A 94 10.96 -11.52 0.36
C VAL A 94 11.33 -10.04 0.36
N ALA A 95 10.43 -9.21 -0.15
CA ALA A 95 10.62 -7.78 -0.33
C ALA A 95 10.39 -6.98 0.96
N CYS A 96 9.37 -7.36 1.72
CA CYS A 96 9.01 -6.76 3.00
C CYS A 96 8.23 -7.77 3.84
N VAL A 97 8.31 -7.65 5.17
CA VAL A 97 7.42 -8.33 6.12
C VAL A 97 6.46 -7.29 6.70
N VAL A 98 5.17 -7.57 6.72
CA VAL A 98 4.15 -6.69 7.28
C VAL A 98 3.64 -7.26 8.60
N GLY A 99 3.63 -6.45 9.65
CA GLY A 99 3.18 -6.87 10.98
C GLY A 99 2.24 -5.88 11.65
N TRP A 100 1.36 -6.42 12.50
CA TRP A 100 0.40 -5.68 13.33
C TRP A 100 0.73 -5.87 14.81
N PRO A 101 1.65 -5.08 15.38
CA PRO A 101 2.07 -5.24 16.78
C PRO A 101 1.05 -4.75 17.80
N GLU A 102 0.01 -4.03 17.39
CA GLU A 102 -1.06 -3.48 18.24
C GLU A 102 -0.49 -2.64 19.41
N PHE A 103 0.39 -1.71 19.09
CA PHE A 103 1.11 -0.90 20.08
C PHE A 103 0.22 -0.02 20.95
N GLU A 104 -1.02 0.22 20.58
CA GLU A 104 -2.03 0.85 21.44
C GLU A 104 -2.38 -0.01 22.64
N LYS A 105 -2.31 -1.35 22.52
CA LYS A 105 -2.66 -2.30 23.60
C LYS A 105 -1.46 -2.63 24.49
N GLY A 106 -0.25 -2.72 23.90
CA GLY A 106 0.93 -3.14 24.66
C GLY A 106 2.18 -3.21 23.78
N TYR A 107 3.28 -3.64 24.38
CA TYR A 107 4.49 -4.01 23.66
C TYR A 107 4.79 -5.48 23.93
N ASP A 108 4.44 -6.33 23.00
CA ASP A 108 4.75 -7.76 23.05
C ASP A 108 6.14 -8.00 22.45
N GLU A 109 7.12 -8.23 23.33
CA GLU A 109 8.52 -8.48 22.94
C GLU A 109 8.65 -9.69 22.01
N ALA A 110 7.98 -10.79 22.35
CA ALA A 110 8.08 -12.03 21.57
C ALA A 110 7.51 -11.88 20.18
N LYS A 111 6.38 -11.18 20.02
CA LYS A 111 5.79 -10.86 18.71
C LYS A 111 6.70 -9.95 17.89
N CYS A 112 7.29 -8.94 18.52
CA CYS A 112 8.22 -8.02 17.87
C CYS A 112 9.48 -8.76 17.37
N GLU A 113 10.06 -9.60 18.23
CA GLU A 113 11.23 -10.43 17.90
C GLU A 113 10.92 -11.43 16.77
N ALA A 114 9.73 -12.02 16.77
CA ALA A 114 9.30 -12.95 15.72
C ALA A 114 9.23 -12.27 14.34
N LEU A 115 8.70 -11.04 14.26
CA LEU A 115 8.64 -10.27 13.01
C LEU A 115 10.03 -9.99 12.45
N VAL A 116 10.96 -9.54 13.29
CA VAL A 116 12.35 -9.29 12.86
C VAL A 116 13.04 -10.59 12.48
N SER A 117 12.83 -11.67 13.24
CA SER A 117 13.41 -12.98 12.93
C SER A 117 12.88 -13.54 11.60
N LEU A 118 11.60 -13.33 11.32
CA LEU A 118 10.99 -13.70 10.04
C LEU A 118 11.67 -12.97 8.87
N ALA A 119 11.89 -11.67 8.99
CA ALA A 119 12.59 -10.89 7.97
C ALA A 119 14.03 -11.42 7.77
N VAL A 120 14.83 -11.49 8.84
CA VAL A 120 16.23 -11.92 8.78
C VAL A 120 16.39 -13.32 8.19
N SER A 121 15.59 -14.29 8.65
CA SER A 121 15.68 -15.68 8.18
C SER A 121 15.32 -15.85 6.70
N ASN A 122 14.64 -14.86 6.12
CA ASN A 122 14.27 -14.87 4.70
C ASN A 122 15.08 -13.88 3.85
N GLY A 123 16.15 -13.29 4.40
CA GLY A 123 17.00 -12.33 3.68
C GLY A 123 16.32 -11.01 3.36
N CYS A 124 15.28 -10.67 4.11
CA CYS A 124 14.56 -9.42 4.00
C CYS A 124 15.13 -8.38 4.97
N HIS A 125 15.29 -7.15 4.52
CA HIS A 125 15.84 -6.05 5.31
C HIS A 125 14.78 -5.01 5.71
N GLN A 126 13.49 -5.30 5.50
CA GLN A 126 12.41 -4.37 5.77
C GLN A 126 11.26 -5.03 6.52
N VAL A 127 10.80 -4.38 7.59
CA VAL A 127 9.54 -4.70 8.28
C VAL A 127 8.68 -3.46 8.29
N MET A 128 7.52 -3.53 7.64
CA MET A 128 6.48 -2.52 7.72
C MET A 128 5.56 -2.85 8.89
N LEU A 129 5.27 -1.86 9.71
CA LEU A 129 4.31 -1.97 10.79
C LEU A 129 3.05 -1.18 10.49
N VAL A 130 1.90 -1.79 10.75
CA VAL A 130 0.67 -1.07 11.09
C VAL A 130 0.67 -0.96 12.61
N PRO A 131 1.16 0.17 13.18
CA PRO A 131 1.63 0.20 14.55
C PRO A 131 0.54 0.16 15.60
N GLY A 132 -0.71 0.46 15.20
CA GLY A 132 -1.88 0.47 16.07
C GLY A 132 -2.93 1.47 15.63
N PHE A 133 -4.03 1.53 16.37
CA PHE A 133 -5.18 2.37 16.05
C PHE A 133 -5.69 3.13 17.28
N TYR A 134 -6.25 4.30 17.04
CA TYR A 134 -7.06 5.00 18.04
C TYR A 134 -8.40 4.28 18.22
N PRO A 135 -9.06 4.42 19.38
CA PRO A 135 -10.38 3.83 19.61
C PRO A 135 -11.46 4.39 18.67
N SER A 136 -11.26 5.59 18.13
CA SER A 136 -12.14 6.27 17.18
C SER A 136 -11.31 7.09 16.18
N ALA A 137 -11.96 7.73 15.21
CA ALA A 137 -11.32 8.63 14.26
C ALA A 137 -10.73 9.91 14.90
N ALA A 138 -11.13 10.24 16.15
CA ALA A 138 -10.56 11.36 16.89
C ALA A 138 -9.11 11.08 17.28
N GLU A 139 -8.24 12.09 17.10
CA GLU A 139 -6.84 11.97 17.49
C GLU A 139 -6.71 11.94 19.02
N ASP A 140 -5.85 11.05 19.49
CA ASP A 140 -5.49 10.90 20.90
C ASP A 140 -3.98 11.14 21.04
N ALA A 141 -3.60 12.34 21.51
CA ALA A 141 -2.20 12.72 21.62
C ALA A 141 -1.42 11.84 22.59
N ALA A 142 -2.04 11.41 23.71
CA ALA A 142 -1.37 10.54 24.67
C ALA A 142 -1.13 9.15 24.09
N LEU A 143 -2.10 8.62 23.34
CA LEU A 143 -1.97 7.34 22.69
C LEU A 143 -1.02 7.41 21.49
N PHE A 144 -1.00 8.53 20.75
CA PHE A 144 0.01 8.80 19.73
C PHE A 144 1.43 8.66 20.29
N ASP A 145 1.72 9.34 21.41
CA ASP A 145 3.03 9.26 22.04
C ASP A 145 3.40 7.84 22.49
N VAL A 146 2.41 7.08 22.96
CA VAL A 146 2.60 5.66 23.32
C VAL A 146 2.96 4.83 22.10
N ILE A 147 2.20 4.94 21.00
CA ILE A 147 2.43 4.19 19.77
C ILE A 147 3.79 4.56 19.17
N VAL A 148 4.11 5.85 19.06
CA VAL A 148 5.41 6.32 18.55
C VAL A 148 6.57 5.79 19.38
N ARG A 149 6.48 5.88 20.70
CA ARG A 149 7.54 5.37 21.60
C ARG A 149 7.77 3.87 21.43
N ARG A 150 6.68 3.07 21.29
CA ARG A 150 6.77 1.62 21.07
C ARG A 150 7.30 1.29 19.69
N THR A 151 6.91 2.05 18.66
CA THR A 151 7.47 1.91 17.30
C THR A 151 8.96 2.22 17.28
N ARG A 152 9.41 3.27 17.97
CA ARG A 152 10.85 3.59 18.10
C ARG A 152 11.62 2.48 18.83
N ARG A 153 11.03 1.88 19.87
CA ARG A 153 11.63 0.72 20.56
C ARG A 153 11.80 -0.46 19.59
N PHE A 154 10.76 -0.78 18.82
CA PHE A 154 10.85 -1.82 17.78
C PHE A 154 11.94 -1.48 16.75
N ALA A 155 11.97 -0.25 16.23
CA ALA A 155 12.94 0.17 15.23
C ALA A 155 14.39 0.06 15.76
N ALA A 156 14.62 0.42 17.01
CA ALA A 156 15.94 0.26 17.63
C ALA A 156 16.36 -1.21 17.72
N MET A 157 15.46 -2.11 18.10
CA MET A 157 15.71 -3.55 18.15
C MET A 157 15.94 -4.12 16.75
N ALA A 158 15.10 -3.80 15.77
CA ALA A 158 15.20 -4.26 14.38
C ALA A 158 16.53 -3.82 13.74
N ALA A 159 16.96 -2.58 13.98
CA ALA A 159 18.20 -2.03 13.47
C ALA A 159 19.45 -2.81 13.94
N THR A 160 19.45 -3.37 15.15
CA THR A 160 20.57 -4.22 15.64
C THR A 160 20.76 -5.49 14.80
N ARG A 161 19.75 -5.86 14.03
CA ARG A 161 19.75 -7.05 13.17
C ARG A 161 19.76 -6.69 11.67
N GLY A 162 20.04 -5.43 11.32
CA GLY A 162 20.11 -4.95 9.94
C GLY A 162 18.75 -4.86 9.25
N VAL A 163 17.65 -4.71 10.03
CA VAL A 163 16.30 -4.59 9.53
C VAL A 163 15.80 -3.16 9.72
N GLU A 164 15.36 -2.53 8.64
CA GLU A 164 14.72 -1.21 8.63
C GLU A 164 13.24 -1.34 8.99
N THR A 165 12.76 -0.46 9.86
CA THR A 165 11.35 -0.39 10.23
C THR A 165 10.65 0.68 9.40
N LEU A 166 9.49 0.35 8.85
CA LEU A 166 8.69 1.24 8.02
C LEU A 166 7.29 1.40 8.59
N VAL A 167 6.65 2.52 8.30
CA VAL A 167 5.20 2.73 8.47
C VAL A 167 4.61 3.26 7.18
N GLU A 168 3.34 2.95 6.94
CA GLU A 168 2.59 3.34 5.76
C GLU A 168 1.65 4.52 6.08
N ASP A 169 1.33 5.33 5.10
CA ASP A 169 0.14 6.18 5.10
C ASP A 169 -1.10 5.29 5.01
N PHE A 170 -1.83 5.14 6.08
CA PHE A 170 -2.91 4.16 6.19
C PHE A 170 -4.28 4.80 5.98
N ASP A 171 -5.21 4.13 5.28
CA ASP A 171 -6.50 4.71 4.90
C ASP A 171 -7.62 4.56 5.97
N ASP A 172 -7.34 3.97 7.14
CA ASP A 172 -8.27 3.97 8.27
C ASP A 172 -8.10 5.26 9.09
N GLU A 173 -9.18 6.02 9.26
CA GLU A 173 -9.18 7.29 10.01
C GLU A 173 -8.74 7.15 11.48
N ARG A 174 -8.75 5.94 12.03
CA ARG A 174 -8.22 5.63 13.37
C ARG A 174 -6.70 5.43 13.39
N SER A 175 -6.05 5.38 12.23
CA SER A 175 -4.61 5.22 12.18
C SER A 175 -3.87 6.51 12.58
N PRO A 176 -2.79 6.43 13.37
CA PRO A 176 -1.92 7.57 13.64
C PRO A 176 -1.15 8.06 12.40
N THR A 177 -1.20 7.31 11.30
CA THR A 177 -0.59 7.65 10.01
C THR A 177 -1.65 7.88 8.91
N CYS A 178 -2.92 8.09 9.25
CA CYS A 178 -3.95 8.39 8.26
C CYS A 178 -3.75 9.78 7.66
N GLY A 179 -3.55 9.83 6.34
CA GLY A 179 -3.35 11.05 5.59
C GLY A 179 -1.97 11.70 5.78
N ILE A 180 -1.63 12.64 4.91
CA ILE A 180 -0.28 13.23 4.83
C ILE A 180 0.15 13.94 6.12
N ARG A 181 -0.78 14.67 6.76
CA ARG A 181 -0.48 15.43 7.97
C ARG A 181 -0.07 14.52 9.14
N ARG A 182 -0.84 13.46 9.40
CA ARG A 182 -0.56 12.51 10.49
C ARG A 182 0.68 11.68 10.18
N THR A 183 0.84 11.22 8.94
CA THR A 183 2.03 10.49 8.49
C THR A 183 3.29 11.32 8.71
N LYS A 184 3.28 12.59 8.31
CA LYS A 184 4.40 13.52 8.52
C LYS A 184 4.73 13.68 10.00
N ALA A 185 3.72 13.94 10.84
CA ALA A 185 3.91 14.08 12.29
C ALA A 185 4.49 12.78 12.91
N PHE A 186 4.03 11.62 12.46
CA PHE A 186 4.56 10.34 12.93
C PHE A 186 6.03 10.14 12.56
N LEU A 187 6.40 10.42 11.31
CA LEU A 187 7.77 10.29 10.83
C LEU A 187 8.73 11.32 11.47
N GLU A 188 8.24 12.52 11.79
CA GLU A 188 8.99 13.51 12.56
C GLU A 188 9.23 13.04 14.00
N ALA A 189 8.21 12.47 14.64
CA ALA A 189 8.32 11.91 16.00
C ALA A 189 9.14 10.61 16.05
N ALA A 190 9.26 9.89 14.93
CA ALA A 190 10.02 8.62 14.79
C ALA A 190 11.05 8.73 13.64
N PRO A 191 12.13 9.52 13.78
CA PRO A 191 13.06 9.82 12.67
C PRO A 191 13.82 8.60 12.13
N SER A 192 13.96 7.53 12.90
CA SER A 192 14.60 6.27 12.47
C SER A 192 13.68 5.34 11.69
N VAL A 193 12.40 5.69 11.55
CA VAL A 193 11.40 4.89 10.83
C VAL A 193 11.28 5.41 9.40
N GLY A 194 11.33 4.51 8.41
CA GLY A 194 11.14 4.83 7.01
C GLY A 194 9.65 4.89 6.64
N PHE A 195 9.39 5.29 5.42
CA PHE A 195 8.05 5.48 4.89
C PHE A 195 7.76 4.43 3.80
N VAL A 196 6.59 3.79 3.87
CA VAL A 196 5.97 3.07 2.76
C VAL A 196 4.96 4.02 2.13
N TYR A 197 5.18 4.39 0.89
CA TYR A 197 4.27 5.24 0.15
C TYR A 197 3.20 4.38 -0.52
N ASP A 198 1.98 4.32 0.04
CA ASP A 198 0.83 3.74 -0.64
C ASP A 198 0.17 4.79 -1.53
N THR A 199 0.14 4.55 -2.82
CA THR A 199 -0.37 5.51 -3.80
C THR A 199 -1.89 5.68 -3.77
N GLY A 200 -2.62 4.73 -3.19
CA GLY A 200 -4.07 4.76 -3.10
C GLY A 200 -4.62 5.26 -1.77
N ASN A 201 -3.79 5.38 -0.73
CA ASN A 201 -4.26 5.76 0.61
C ASN A 201 -4.43 7.28 0.78
N PHE A 202 -3.79 8.11 -0.04
CA PHE A 202 -3.98 9.57 -0.08
C PHE A 202 -5.24 10.03 -0.84
N ASN A 203 -6.17 9.14 -1.12
CA ASN A 203 -7.43 9.46 -1.80
C ASN A 203 -8.58 9.82 -0.84
N SER A 204 -8.27 10.17 0.40
CA SER A 204 -9.26 10.71 1.34
C SER A 204 -9.78 12.08 0.88
N PRO A 205 -11.00 12.49 1.28
CA PRO A 205 -11.54 13.78 0.88
C PRO A 205 -10.59 14.93 1.17
N GLY A 206 -10.17 15.65 0.12
CA GLY A 206 -9.25 16.78 0.20
C GLY A 206 -7.77 16.46 0.07
N GLU A 207 -7.38 15.18 0.00
CA GLU A 207 -6.00 14.75 -0.30
C GLU A 207 -5.88 14.21 -1.73
N ARG A 208 -4.71 14.32 -2.30
CA ARG A 208 -4.35 13.77 -3.60
C ARG A 208 -3.24 12.76 -3.43
N ALA A 209 -3.21 11.74 -4.29
CA ALA A 209 -2.14 10.75 -4.27
C ALA A 209 -0.74 11.41 -4.30
N GLU A 210 -0.57 12.48 -5.09
CA GLU A 210 0.70 13.21 -5.19
C GLU A 210 1.08 13.99 -3.92
N SER A 211 0.18 14.14 -2.95
CA SER A 211 0.53 14.78 -1.66
C SER A 211 1.64 14.03 -0.93
N GLY A 212 1.74 12.71 -1.12
CA GLY A 212 2.82 11.90 -0.57
C GLY A 212 4.21 12.20 -1.15
N LEU A 213 4.30 12.90 -2.30
CA LEU A 213 5.60 13.22 -2.90
C LEU A 213 6.48 14.11 -2.00
N GLU A 214 5.89 14.88 -1.09
CA GLU A 214 6.67 15.65 -0.11
C GLU A 214 7.45 14.75 0.87
N LEU A 215 6.99 13.50 1.09
CA LEU A 215 7.64 12.50 1.93
C LEU A 215 8.57 11.57 1.15
N LEU A 216 8.75 11.79 -0.14
CA LEU A 216 9.58 10.96 -1.02
C LEU A 216 11.02 10.75 -0.47
N PRO A 217 11.71 11.73 0.15
CA PRO A 217 13.02 11.51 0.75
C PRO A 217 13.03 10.47 1.89
N ARG A 218 11.87 10.19 2.48
CA ARG A 218 11.68 9.20 3.55
C ARG A 218 11.18 7.85 3.01
N ALA A 219 10.74 7.78 1.74
CA ALA A 219 10.23 6.55 1.13
C ALA A 219 11.34 5.49 1.01
N ARG A 220 11.03 4.30 1.50
CA ARG A 220 11.89 3.11 1.47
C ARG A 220 11.22 1.91 0.81
N HIS A 221 9.91 2.01 0.60
CA HIS A 221 9.07 1.00 -0.05
C HIS A 221 7.86 1.69 -0.67
N PHE A 222 7.27 1.08 -1.69
CA PHE A 222 6.03 1.57 -2.31
C PHE A 222 4.99 0.48 -2.34
N HIS A 223 3.77 0.82 -1.95
CA HIS A 223 2.57 0.07 -2.31
C HIS A 223 1.88 0.78 -3.46
N LEU A 224 1.77 0.10 -4.57
CA LEU A 224 1.11 0.63 -5.76
C LEU A 224 -0.34 0.15 -5.77
N LYS A 225 -1.20 0.97 -5.22
CA LYS A 225 -2.65 0.80 -5.17
C LYS A 225 -3.28 1.80 -6.14
N ASP A 226 -4.08 1.31 -7.08
CA ASP A 226 -4.85 2.15 -8.00
C ASP A 226 -6.34 2.10 -7.65
N ARG A 227 -7.05 3.18 -7.90
CA ARG A 227 -8.45 3.37 -7.51
C ARG A 227 -9.31 3.53 -8.75
N PRO A 228 -10.46 2.85 -8.85
CA PRO A 228 -11.40 3.10 -9.94
C PRO A 228 -12.01 4.50 -9.84
N ALA A 229 -12.41 5.07 -10.97
CA ALA A 229 -13.08 6.36 -11.00
C ALA A 229 -14.37 6.33 -10.16
N GLY A 230 -14.52 7.31 -9.27
CA GLY A 230 -15.71 7.46 -8.42
C GLY A 230 -15.78 6.50 -7.21
N ASP A 231 -14.78 5.64 -7.01
CA ASP A 231 -14.70 4.76 -5.84
C ASP A 231 -13.35 4.95 -5.14
N CYS A 232 -13.38 5.69 -4.03
CA CYS A 232 -12.19 5.95 -3.22
C CYS A 232 -11.81 4.79 -2.27
N ARG A 233 -12.63 3.74 -2.16
CA ARG A 233 -12.39 2.58 -1.29
C ARG A 233 -12.05 1.31 -2.05
N GLY A 234 -12.54 1.17 -3.28
CA GLY A 234 -12.18 0.05 -4.17
C GLY A 234 -10.75 0.15 -4.66
N SER A 235 -10.26 -0.94 -5.22
CA SER A 235 -8.98 -0.95 -5.95
C SER A 235 -9.16 -1.62 -7.31
N CYS A 236 -8.29 -1.28 -8.26
CA CYS A 236 -8.27 -1.87 -9.60
C CYS A 236 -6.84 -2.23 -10.00
N ALA A 237 -6.66 -2.87 -11.15
CA ALA A 237 -5.33 -3.18 -11.65
C ALA A 237 -4.52 -1.88 -11.81
N VAL A 238 -3.28 -1.88 -11.35
CA VAL A 238 -2.39 -0.70 -11.42
C VAL A 238 -2.25 -0.22 -12.85
N GLY A 239 -2.51 1.08 -13.07
CA GLY A 239 -2.53 1.71 -14.38
C GLY A 239 -3.91 1.70 -15.07
N SER A 240 -4.95 1.10 -14.46
CA SER A 240 -6.31 1.11 -15.01
C SER A 240 -7.25 2.08 -14.30
N GLY A 241 -6.80 2.71 -13.23
CA GLY A 241 -7.58 3.63 -12.41
C GLY A 241 -7.25 5.09 -12.64
N VAL A 242 -7.50 5.89 -11.59
CA VAL A 242 -7.35 7.35 -11.63
C VAL A 242 -6.12 7.87 -10.88
N VAL A 243 -5.41 6.99 -10.16
CA VAL A 243 -4.20 7.37 -9.43
C VAL A 243 -3.06 7.62 -10.44
N PRO A 244 -2.32 8.74 -10.36
CA PRO A 244 -1.26 9.06 -11.31
C PRO A 244 0.02 8.24 -11.06
N ILE A 245 -0.09 6.91 -11.10
CA ILE A 245 0.98 5.95 -10.77
C ILE A 245 2.24 6.22 -11.59
N ALA A 246 2.13 6.43 -12.90
CA ALA A 246 3.29 6.68 -13.76
C ALA A 246 4.09 7.90 -13.29
N ARG A 247 3.41 8.98 -12.91
CA ARG A 247 4.04 10.20 -12.40
C ARG A 247 4.74 9.95 -11.06
N ILE A 248 4.09 9.22 -10.14
CA ILE A 248 4.65 8.91 -8.81
C ILE A 248 5.88 8.01 -8.94
N VAL A 249 5.80 6.95 -9.76
CA VAL A 249 6.92 6.05 -10.05
C VAL A 249 8.07 6.79 -10.71
N SER A 250 7.79 7.68 -11.70
CA SER A 250 8.84 8.50 -12.32
C SER A 250 9.52 9.40 -11.29
N ALA A 251 8.76 10.11 -10.45
CA ALA A 251 9.32 10.97 -9.41
C ALA A 251 10.20 10.18 -8.42
N ALA A 252 9.78 8.97 -8.03
CA ALA A 252 10.57 8.10 -7.16
C ALA A 252 11.91 7.73 -7.81
N ARG A 253 11.88 7.32 -9.09
CA ARG A 253 13.10 6.98 -9.85
C ARG A 253 14.02 8.18 -10.08
N ASP A 254 13.46 9.34 -10.34
CA ASP A 254 14.23 10.59 -10.50
C ASP A 254 14.92 11.02 -9.20
N ALA A 255 14.30 10.68 -8.05
CA ALA A 255 14.90 10.83 -6.73
C ALA A 255 15.93 9.73 -6.37
N GLY A 256 16.23 8.81 -7.30
CA GLY A 256 17.19 7.73 -7.09
C GLY A 256 16.63 6.49 -6.38
N TYR A 257 15.31 6.37 -6.24
CA TYR A 257 14.72 5.17 -5.64
C TYR A 257 14.88 3.95 -6.55
N GLY A 258 15.50 2.90 -6.04
CA GLY A 258 15.74 1.62 -6.72
C GLY A 258 15.20 0.41 -5.95
N GLY A 259 14.37 0.64 -4.93
CA GLY A 259 13.79 -0.42 -4.09
C GLY A 259 12.53 -1.08 -4.69
N TRP A 260 11.76 -1.72 -3.83
CA TRP A 260 10.60 -2.51 -4.21
C TRP A 260 9.34 -1.67 -4.41
N PHE A 261 8.60 -2.00 -5.44
CA PHE A 261 7.24 -1.55 -5.71
C PHE A 261 6.30 -2.75 -5.56
N THR A 262 5.56 -2.81 -4.47
CA THR A 262 4.59 -3.88 -4.21
C THR A 262 3.23 -3.52 -4.81
N ILE A 263 2.74 -4.36 -5.72
CA ILE A 263 1.39 -4.24 -6.29
C ILE A 263 0.37 -4.57 -5.20
N GLU A 264 -0.59 -3.67 -4.98
CA GLU A 264 -1.67 -3.84 -4.03
C GLU A 264 -3.03 -3.73 -4.71
N HIS A 265 -3.79 -4.82 -4.70
CA HIS A 265 -5.12 -4.88 -5.30
C HIS A 265 -6.01 -5.86 -4.53
N PHE A 266 -6.63 -5.40 -3.45
CA PHE A 266 -7.54 -6.23 -2.67
C PHE A 266 -8.91 -6.40 -3.36
N GLY A 267 -9.55 -7.56 -3.14
CA GLY A 267 -10.91 -7.84 -3.58
C GLY A 267 -11.09 -8.21 -5.07
N ALA A 268 -10.01 -8.37 -5.84
CA ALA A 268 -10.11 -8.80 -7.23
C ALA A 268 -10.67 -10.22 -7.35
N THR A 269 -11.67 -10.40 -8.21
CA THR A 269 -12.24 -11.72 -8.51
C THR A 269 -11.44 -12.51 -9.56
N ASN A 270 -10.49 -11.84 -10.23
CA ASN A 270 -9.60 -12.38 -11.23
C ASN A 270 -8.16 -11.93 -10.98
N MET A 271 -7.68 -12.12 -9.75
CA MET A 271 -6.41 -11.58 -9.24
C MET A 271 -5.22 -11.78 -10.19
N LEU A 272 -5.05 -12.98 -10.75
CA LEU A 272 -3.93 -13.25 -11.65
C LEU A 272 -3.93 -12.34 -12.90
N GLU A 273 -5.08 -12.06 -13.46
CA GLU A 273 -5.17 -11.20 -14.65
C GLU A 273 -4.92 -9.74 -14.28
N CYS A 274 -5.39 -9.29 -13.12
CA CYS A 274 -5.08 -7.96 -12.59
C CYS A 274 -3.57 -7.79 -12.35
N VAL A 275 -2.92 -8.78 -11.76
CA VAL A 275 -1.46 -8.79 -11.53
C VAL A 275 -0.69 -8.73 -12.84
N LYS A 276 -1.09 -9.51 -13.85
CA LYS A 276 -0.47 -9.47 -15.19
C LYS A 276 -0.60 -8.09 -15.84
N ALA A 277 -1.79 -7.49 -15.78
CA ALA A 277 -2.06 -6.17 -16.33
C ALA A 277 -1.21 -5.09 -15.62
N SER A 278 -1.19 -5.12 -14.28
CA SER A 278 -0.38 -4.21 -13.46
C SER A 278 1.11 -4.33 -13.78
N ALA A 279 1.63 -5.56 -13.84
CA ALA A 279 3.03 -5.81 -14.17
C ALA A 279 3.39 -5.37 -15.60
N ALA A 280 2.48 -5.55 -16.56
CA ALA A 280 2.67 -5.10 -17.94
C ALA A 280 2.75 -3.56 -18.01
N PHE A 281 1.82 -2.87 -17.35
CA PHE A 281 1.81 -1.40 -17.25
C PHE A 281 3.11 -0.89 -16.62
N LEU A 282 3.49 -1.41 -15.46
CA LEU A 282 4.67 -0.95 -14.72
C LEU A 282 5.99 -1.21 -15.46
N ARG A 283 6.09 -2.28 -16.24
CA ARG A 283 7.27 -2.54 -17.08
C ARG A 283 7.38 -1.64 -18.31
N ALA A 284 6.30 -0.98 -18.68
CA ALA A 284 6.30 -0.02 -19.78
C ALA A 284 6.75 1.39 -19.33
N LEU A 285 6.90 1.64 -18.00
CA LEU A 285 7.42 2.89 -17.43
C LEU A 285 8.96 2.87 -17.35
#